data_d44dcda2b24fb5478dc2001a6d84bb65
#
_entry.id   d44dcda2b24fb5478dc2001a6d84bb65
#
_cell.length_a   1.000
_cell.length_b   1.000
_cell.length_c   1.000
_cell.angle_alpha   90.00
_cell.angle_beta   90.00
_cell.angle_gamma   90.00
#
_symmetry.space_group_name_H-M   'P 1'
#
loop_
_entity.id
_entity.type
_entity.pdbx_description
1 polymer ?
#
loop_
_entity_poly.entity_id
_entity_poly.type
_entity_poly.pdbx_seq_one_letter_code
_entity_poly.pdbx_strand_id
1 'polypeptide(L)'
;MEAGQIFLYLIIALIGFYIIRKVLVYRSVKHYSPVNASLKLKKERNVVLLDVRTDMERKQDSIKGSYHIPLMDISSSENELKKFKDAEIICYCRTGNRSMNAASKLKKMGFNAANLSRGIIGWKAAGLR
;
A
#
# COMPACT_ATOMS: atom_id res chain seq x y z
N MET A 1 -37.43 -14.38 -15.97
CA MET A 1 -36.67 -13.79 -14.84
C MET A 1 -37.13 -12.34 -14.69
N GLU A 2 -37.56 -11.96 -13.50
CA GLU A 2 -38.00 -10.59 -13.25
C GLU A 2 -36.83 -9.61 -13.22
N ALA A 3 -37.09 -8.34 -13.55
CA ALA A 3 -36.09 -7.29 -13.57
C ALA A 3 -35.36 -7.15 -12.22
N GLY A 4 -36.10 -7.31 -11.12
CA GLY A 4 -35.49 -7.25 -9.78
C GLY A 4 -34.50 -8.37 -9.50
N GLN A 5 -34.75 -9.57 -10.01
CA GLN A 5 -33.83 -10.71 -9.88
C GLN A 5 -32.56 -10.48 -10.70
N ILE A 6 -32.70 -9.96 -11.91
CA ILE A 6 -31.55 -9.63 -12.78
C ILE A 6 -30.67 -8.58 -12.07
N PHE A 7 -31.28 -7.53 -11.53
CA PHE A 7 -30.56 -6.49 -10.79
C PHE A 7 -29.80 -7.06 -9.58
N LEU A 8 -30.46 -7.95 -8.83
CA LEU A 8 -29.82 -8.61 -7.68
C LEU A 8 -28.60 -9.44 -8.10
N TYR A 9 -28.72 -10.23 -9.16
CA TYR A 9 -27.62 -11.04 -9.66
C TYR A 9 -26.46 -10.20 -10.17
N LEU A 10 -26.74 -9.05 -10.82
CA LEU A 10 -25.69 -8.11 -11.22
C LEU A 10 -24.93 -7.54 -10.03
N ILE A 11 -25.63 -7.18 -8.95
CA ILE A 11 -24.99 -6.69 -7.73
C ILE A 11 -24.11 -7.78 -7.12
N ILE A 12 -24.60 -9.01 -7.00
CA ILE A 12 -23.82 -10.13 -6.45
C ILE A 12 -22.58 -10.38 -7.30
N ALA A 13 -22.71 -10.35 -8.63
CA ALA A 13 -21.58 -10.52 -9.53
C ALA A 13 -20.52 -9.41 -9.37
N LEU A 14 -20.94 -8.16 -9.20
CA LEU A 14 -20.04 -7.03 -8.96
C LEU A 14 -19.30 -7.16 -7.64
N ILE A 15 -20.02 -7.55 -6.59
CA ILE A 15 -19.42 -7.78 -5.27
C ILE A 15 -18.41 -8.91 -5.33
N GLY A 16 -18.77 -10.03 -5.98
CA GLY A 16 -17.86 -11.17 -6.17
C GLY A 16 -16.60 -10.78 -6.95
N PHE A 17 -16.78 -10.02 -8.02
CA PHE A 17 -15.65 -9.51 -8.80
C PHE A 17 -14.74 -8.60 -7.96
N TYR A 18 -15.33 -7.70 -7.18
CA TYR A 18 -14.58 -6.83 -6.29
C TYR A 18 -13.76 -7.62 -5.27
N ILE A 19 -14.40 -8.61 -4.62
CA ILE A 19 -13.71 -9.47 -3.63
C ILE A 19 -12.55 -10.24 -4.27
N ILE A 20 -12.79 -10.85 -5.43
CA ILE A 20 -11.76 -11.60 -6.15
C ILE A 20 -10.57 -10.70 -6.49
N ARG A 21 -10.83 -9.51 -7.01
CA ARG A 21 -9.76 -8.55 -7.30
C ARG A 21 -8.96 -8.19 -6.06
N LYS A 22 -9.64 -7.94 -4.95
CA LYS A 22 -8.97 -7.64 -3.67
C LYS A 22 -8.06 -8.78 -3.20
N VAL A 23 -8.55 -10.00 -3.28
CA VAL A 23 -7.77 -11.18 -2.89
C VAL A 23 -6.54 -11.35 -3.78
N LEU A 24 -6.69 -11.18 -5.10
CA LEU A 24 -5.58 -11.29 -6.04
C LEU A 24 -4.51 -10.22 -5.79
N VAL A 25 -4.92 -8.98 -5.54
CA VAL A 25 -3.98 -7.90 -5.21
C VAL A 25 -3.27 -8.20 -3.89
N TYR A 26 -4.00 -8.62 -2.87
CA TYR A 26 -3.42 -8.99 -1.57
C TYR A 26 -2.35 -10.08 -1.72
N ARG A 27 -2.64 -11.13 -2.49
CA ARG A 27 -1.71 -12.23 -2.72
C ARG A 27 -0.48 -11.84 -3.56
N SER A 28 -0.61 -10.85 -4.42
CA SER A 28 0.48 -10.41 -5.29
C SER A 28 1.52 -9.55 -4.57
N VAL A 29 1.20 -9.07 -3.38
CA VAL A 29 2.00 -8.11 -2.63
C VAL A 29 2.51 -8.77 -1.34
N LYS A 30 3.77 -8.53 -1.02
CA LYS A 30 4.38 -8.95 0.25
C LYS A 30 3.91 -8.01 1.36
N HIS A 31 3.59 -8.57 2.52
CA HIS A 31 3.10 -7.81 3.67
C HIS A 31 4.06 -7.96 4.85
N TYR A 32 4.45 -6.84 5.42
CA TYR A 32 5.26 -6.81 6.64
C TYR A 32 4.43 -6.33 7.82
N SER A 33 4.59 -6.98 8.98
CA SER A 33 4.08 -6.43 10.23
C SER A 33 4.87 -5.16 10.60
N PRO A 34 4.33 -4.26 11.43
CA PRO A 34 5.07 -3.09 11.88
C PRO A 34 6.42 -3.43 12.51
N VAL A 35 6.46 -4.45 13.35
CA VAL A 35 7.71 -4.88 13.99
C VAL A 35 8.73 -5.37 12.98
N ASN A 36 8.32 -6.24 12.06
CA ASN A 36 9.22 -6.77 11.03
C ASN A 36 9.70 -5.68 10.08
N ALA A 37 8.84 -4.77 9.69
CA ALA A 37 9.23 -3.62 8.85
C ALA A 37 10.25 -2.74 9.57
N SER A 38 10.03 -2.46 10.85
CA SER A 38 10.96 -1.68 11.67
C SER A 38 12.33 -2.34 11.77
N LEU A 39 12.37 -3.64 12.02
CA LEU A 39 13.63 -4.40 12.08
C LEU A 39 14.35 -4.38 10.74
N LYS A 40 13.62 -4.55 9.64
CA LYS A 40 14.18 -4.54 8.30
C LYS A 40 14.79 -3.17 7.96
N LEU A 41 14.10 -2.09 8.30
CA LEU A 41 14.62 -0.73 8.10
C LEU A 41 15.89 -0.45 8.89
N LYS A 42 16.03 -1.03 10.07
CA LYS A 42 17.25 -0.89 10.89
C LYS A 42 18.42 -1.70 10.39
N LYS A 43 18.16 -2.90 9.85
CA LYS A 43 19.21 -3.84 9.44
C LYS A 43 19.70 -3.64 8.02
N GLU A 44 18.82 -3.19 7.11
CA GLU A 44 19.09 -3.11 5.69
C GLU A 44 19.09 -1.66 5.21
N ARG A 45 20.10 -1.30 4.41
CA ARG A 45 20.22 0.06 3.84
C ARG A 45 19.29 0.28 2.65
N ASN A 46 18.96 -0.79 1.94
CA ASN A 46 18.19 -0.74 0.71
C ASN A 46 16.69 -0.96 0.95
N VAL A 47 16.17 -0.40 2.02
CA VAL A 47 14.75 -0.45 2.35
C VAL A 47 14.28 0.95 2.69
N VAL A 48 13.18 1.36 2.09
CA VAL A 48 12.57 2.68 2.35
C VAL A 48 11.10 2.54 2.66
N LEU A 49 10.58 3.44 3.50
CA LEU A 49 9.15 3.60 3.73
C LEU A 49 8.60 4.68 2.82
N LEU A 50 7.48 4.38 2.18
CA LEU A 50 6.77 5.32 1.31
C LEU A 50 5.35 5.54 1.84
N ASP A 51 5.07 6.76 2.27
CA ASP A 51 3.74 7.21 2.66
C ASP A 51 2.93 7.51 1.40
N VAL A 52 1.83 6.79 1.19
CA VAL A 52 0.96 6.99 0.03
C VAL A 52 -0.35 7.67 0.39
N ARG A 53 -0.42 8.25 1.59
CA ARG A 53 -1.59 8.99 2.05
C ARG A 53 -1.66 10.36 1.39
N THR A 54 -2.74 11.09 1.65
CA THR A 54 -2.91 12.45 1.14
C THR A 54 -1.93 13.43 1.81
N ASP A 55 -1.76 14.60 1.19
CA ASP A 55 -0.94 15.67 1.75
C ASP A 55 -1.45 16.12 3.12
N MET A 56 -2.76 16.17 3.29
CA MET A 56 -3.40 16.58 4.55
C MET A 56 -3.10 15.59 5.68
N GLU A 57 -3.19 14.29 5.39
CA GLU A 57 -2.83 13.24 6.36
C GLU A 57 -1.35 13.34 6.74
N ARG A 58 -0.48 13.54 5.75
CA ARG A 58 0.97 13.69 5.94
C ARG A 58 1.31 14.84 6.87
N LYS A 59 0.61 15.97 6.75
CA LYS A 59 0.82 17.14 7.61
C LYS A 59 0.45 16.89 9.06
N GLN A 60 -0.54 16.02 9.31
CA GLN A 60 -0.98 15.71 10.67
C GLN A 60 0.01 14.83 11.41
N ASP A 61 0.55 13.83 10.75
CA ASP A 61 1.54 12.90 11.30
C ASP A 61 2.21 12.12 10.17
N SER A 62 3.33 11.46 10.49
CA SER A 62 4.01 10.57 9.56
C SER A 62 4.94 9.65 10.33
N ILE A 63 5.38 8.56 9.68
CA ILE A 63 6.44 7.73 10.22
C ILE A 63 7.77 8.42 9.91
N LYS A 64 8.60 8.58 10.93
CA LYS A 64 9.89 9.24 10.83
C LYS A 64 10.78 8.58 9.78
N GLY A 65 11.37 9.39 8.92
CA GLY A 65 12.27 8.91 7.85
C GLY A 65 11.55 8.41 6.60
N SER A 66 10.22 8.47 6.55
CA SER A 66 9.48 8.05 5.38
C SER A 66 9.44 9.13 4.29
N TYR A 67 9.37 8.69 3.04
CA TYR A 67 9.10 9.53 1.88
C TYR A 67 7.60 9.64 1.66
N HIS A 68 7.18 10.64 0.87
CA HIS A 68 5.76 10.86 0.59
C HIS A 68 5.49 11.03 -0.89
N ILE A 69 4.67 10.14 -1.43
CA ILE A 69 4.07 10.27 -2.76
C ILE A 69 2.62 9.77 -2.62
N PRO A 70 1.62 10.63 -2.73
CA PRO A 70 0.22 10.19 -2.66
C PRO A 70 -0.09 9.11 -3.70
N LEU A 71 -1.00 8.20 -3.35
CA LEU A 71 -1.36 7.07 -4.23
C LEU A 71 -1.70 7.52 -5.66
N MET A 72 -2.43 8.63 -5.80
CA MET A 72 -2.84 9.16 -7.11
C MET A 72 -1.66 9.61 -7.97
N ASP A 73 -0.53 9.96 -7.34
CA ASP A 73 0.63 10.52 -8.04
C ASP A 73 1.71 9.46 -8.35
N ILE A 74 1.54 8.22 -7.92
CA ILE A 74 2.56 7.18 -8.10
C ILE A 74 2.87 6.95 -9.57
N SER A 75 1.86 6.80 -10.41
CA SER A 75 2.05 6.53 -11.85
C SER A 75 2.81 7.66 -12.57
N SER A 76 2.63 8.91 -12.13
CA SER A 76 3.31 10.07 -12.71
C SER A 76 4.64 10.42 -12.05
N SER A 77 5.04 9.68 -11.02
CA SER A 77 6.24 9.94 -10.23
C SER A 77 7.39 8.96 -10.55
N GLU A 78 7.36 8.33 -11.71
CA GLU A 78 8.36 7.32 -12.08
C GLU A 78 9.78 7.87 -12.01
N ASN A 79 10.00 9.10 -12.48
CA ASN A 79 11.33 9.73 -12.44
C ASN A 79 11.84 9.94 -11.01
N GLU A 80 10.95 10.39 -10.13
CA GLU A 80 11.28 10.56 -8.70
C GLU A 80 11.57 9.22 -8.03
N LEU A 81 10.82 8.17 -8.41
CA LEU A 81 10.96 6.83 -7.84
C LEU A 81 12.23 6.11 -8.30
N LYS A 82 12.88 6.54 -9.38
CA LYS A 82 14.10 5.90 -9.91
C LYS A 82 15.21 5.81 -8.87
N LYS A 83 15.31 6.75 -7.95
CA LYS A 83 16.28 6.71 -6.86
C LYS A 83 16.10 5.49 -5.94
N PHE A 84 14.95 4.85 -5.96
CA PHE A 84 14.64 3.66 -5.17
C PHE A 84 14.67 2.36 -5.98
N LYS A 85 15.23 2.39 -7.18
CA LYS A 85 15.22 1.24 -8.12
C LYS A 85 15.82 -0.02 -7.49
N ASP A 86 16.88 0.14 -6.70
CA ASP A 86 17.60 -0.96 -6.07
C ASP A 86 17.17 -1.18 -4.61
N ALA A 87 16.14 -0.49 -4.16
CA ALA A 87 15.61 -0.61 -2.82
C ALA A 87 14.30 -1.39 -2.80
N GLU A 88 13.97 -1.97 -1.66
CA GLU A 88 12.63 -2.44 -1.39
C GLU A 88 11.81 -1.26 -0.83
N ILE A 89 10.68 -0.98 -1.48
CA ILE A 89 9.79 0.12 -1.09
C ILE A 89 8.65 -0.47 -0.27
N ILE A 90 8.61 -0.18 1.03
CA ILE A 90 7.51 -0.58 1.90
C ILE A 90 6.51 0.58 1.93
N CYS A 91 5.36 0.37 1.29
CA CYS A 91 4.30 1.38 1.23
C CYS A 91 3.44 1.33 2.48
N TYR A 92 3.05 2.49 3.00
CA TYR A 92 2.09 2.54 4.07
C TYR A 92 1.01 3.59 3.83
N CYS A 93 -0.15 3.33 4.38
CA CYS A 93 -1.24 4.29 4.48
C CYS A 93 -1.76 4.30 5.91
N ARG A 94 -3.02 4.62 6.13
CA ARG A 94 -3.58 4.62 7.48
C ARG A 94 -3.73 3.20 8.04
N THR A 95 -4.34 2.28 7.27
CA THR A 95 -4.69 0.91 7.72
C THR A 95 -4.12 -0.22 6.86
N GLY A 96 -3.51 0.09 5.72
CA GLY A 96 -2.90 -0.91 4.83
C GLY A 96 -3.61 -1.15 3.51
N ASN A 97 -4.78 -0.56 3.27
CA ASN A 97 -5.59 -0.82 2.08
C ASN A 97 -5.08 -0.04 0.84
N ARG A 98 -4.92 1.26 0.96
CA ARG A 98 -4.38 2.09 -0.14
C ARG A 98 -2.94 1.72 -0.47
N SER A 99 -2.15 1.43 0.54
CA SER A 99 -0.75 1.05 0.36
C SER A 99 -0.56 -0.31 -0.31
N MET A 100 -1.48 -1.24 -0.12
CA MET A 100 -1.51 -2.49 -0.86
C MET A 100 -1.68 -2.23 -2.37
N ASN A 101 -2.59 -1.34 -2.73
CA ASN A 101 -2.78 -0.93 -4.12
C ASN A 101 -1.56 -0.20 -4.69
N ALA A 102 -0.94 0.66 -3.88
CA ALA A 102 0.29 1.36 -4.25
C ALA A 102 1.43 0.38 -4.52
N ALA A 103 1.64 -0.59 -3.64
CA ALA A 103 2.66 -1.62 -3.81
C ALA A 103 2.42 -2.45 -5.08
N SER A 104 1.17 -2.80 -5.35
CA SER A 104 0.80 -3.50 -6.59
C SER A 104 1.13 -2.67 -7.84
N LYS A 105 0.82 -1.37 -7.83
CA LYS A 105 1.18 -0.46 -8.92
C LYS A 105 2.69 -0.38 -9.13
N LEU A 106 3.44 -0.21 -8.05
CA LEU A 106 4.89 -0.12 -8.11
C LEU A 106 5.52 -1.40 -8.67
N LYS A 107 5.01 -2.56 -8.29
CA LYS A 107 5.47 -3.83 -8.85
C LYS A 107 5.25 -3.90 -10.36
N LYS A 108 4.10 -3.44 -10.85
CA LYS A 108 3.80 -3.38 -12.28
C LYS A 108 4.71 -2.40 -13.03
N MET A 109 5.20 -1.37 -12.34
CA MET A 109 6.17 -0.41 -12.87
C MET A 109 7.62 -0.93 -12.83
N GLY A 110 7.85 -2.12 -12.25
CA GLY A 110 9.16 -2.75 -12.19
C GLY A 110 9.93 -2.52 -10.88
N PHE A 111 9.28 -1.97 -9.86
CA PHE A 111 9.90 -1.76 -8.55
C PHE A 111 9.67 -2.95 -7.62
N ASN A 112 10.58 -3.14 -6.67
CA ASN A 112 10.40 -4.08 -5.58
C ASN A 112 9.61 -3.39 -4.48
N ALA A 113 8.36 -3.78 -4.29
CA ALA A 113 7.46 -3.10 -3.37
C ALA A 113 6.70 -4.07 -2.47
N ALA A 114 6.40 -3.62 -1.27
CA ALA A 114 5.69 -4.35 -0.24
C ALA A 114 4.72 -3.43 0.49
N ASN A 115 3.86 -4.01 1.30
CA ASN A 115 2.85 -3.31 2.09
C ASN A 115 3.17 -3.39 3.57
N LEU A 116 3.03 -2.28 4.30
CA LEU A 116 3.02 -2.27 5.75
C LEU A 116 1.61 -2.62 6.24
N SER A 117 1.46 -3.83 6.76
CA SER A 117 0.18 -4.28 7.33
C SER A 117 -0.25 -3.36 8.46
N ARG A 118 -1.53 -3.02 8.52
CA ARG A 118 -2.16 -2.15 9.52
C ARG A 118 -1.71 -0.68 9.44
N GLY A 119 -0.84 -0.33 8.51
CA GLY A 119 -0.44 1.04 8.23
C GLY A 119 0.15 1.78 9.41
N ILE A 120 -0.01 3.10 9.41
CA ILE A 120 0.52 3.95 10.49
C ILE A 120 -0.18 3.68 11.83
N ILE A 121 -1.46 3.28 11.81
CA ILE A 121 -2.18 2.93 13.03
C ILE A 121 -1.50 1.73 13.71
N GLY A 122 -1.21 0.68 12.98
CA GLY A 122 -0.51 -0.49 13.51
C GLY A 122 0.91 -0.19 13.95
N TRP A 123 1.59 0.69 13.21
CA TRP A 123 2.94 1.16 13.57
C TRP A 123 2.95 1.83 14.94
N LYS A 124 2.05 2.78 15.16
CA LYS A 124 1.92 3.48 16.44
C LYS A 124 1.48 2.55 17.57
N ALA A 125 0.55 1.64 17.29
CA ALA A 125 0.07 0.67 18.28
C ALA A 125 1.19 -0.28 18.75
N ALA A 126 2.21 -0.51 17.92
CA ALA A 126 3.38 -1.30 18.25
C ALA A 126 4.45 -0.48 19.04
N GLY A 127 4.15 0.78 19.35
CA GLY A 127 5.08 1.67 20.05
C GLY A 127 6.21 2.24 19.19
N LEU A 128 6.07 2.16 17.88
CA LEU A 128 7.07 2.66 16.94
C LEU A 128 6.79 4.12 16.55
N ARG A 129 7.80 4.81 16.04
CA ARG A 129 7.69 6.22 15.63
C ARG A 129 7.90 6.39 14.14
#